data_e4633e0b970eff67e24614f50ce0d5c8
#
_entry.id   e4633e0b970eff67e24614f50ce0d5c8
#
_cell.length_a   1.000
_cell.length_b   1.000
_cell.length_c   1.000
_cell.angle_alpha   90.00
_cell.angle_beta   90.00
_cell.angle_gamma   90.00
#
_symmetry.space_group_name_H-M   'P 1'
#
loop_
_entity.id
_entity.type
_entity.pdbx_description
1 polymer ?
#
loop_
_entity_poly.entity_id
_entity_poly.type
_entity_poly.pdbx_seq_one_letter_code
_entity_poly.pdbx_strand_id
1 'polypeptide(L)'
;MVPESKVTEIYCMADDFCKEFALQQKKYMIEDKKTRHRNKPNRISDAEIMVILILFHSGGFRCFKHYYKEYVCKHLKHLFPRQVSYNRFVELEKEVLLPMTIFIKKVLLGTCTGISFVDSTPLRVCRNQRILIHKTFEGLAERGKCSMGWFFGFKLHLIINDKGEILNFMFTPGNVDDREPLKQDKFLENIKGKLCADKGYIGQALFENLFLNGIQLVTKVKNNMKNSLMSIADKILLRKRALIETVNDELKNIAQIEHSRHRSFNNFIANSLSAIAAYCFFEKKPAIDVNFVNDGQLSIF
;
A
#
# COMPACT_ATOMS: atom_id res chain seq x y z
N MET A 1 22.51 1.89 0.01
CA MET A 1 22.31 1.60 -1.42
C MET A 1 21.77 0.18 -1.53
N VAL A 2 20.83 -0.08 -2.43
CA VAL A 2 20.28 -1.43 -2.65
C VAL A 2 21.35 -2.26 -3.37
N PRO A 3 21.70 -3.48 -2.91
CA PRO A 3 22.67 -4.34 -3.59
C PRO A 3 22.20 -4.73 -5.00
N GLU A 4 23.13 -4.91 -5.95
CA GLU A 4 22.78 -5.31 -7.32
C GLU A 4 22.06 -6.66 -7.40
N SER A 5 22.39 -7.59 -6.51
CA SER A 5 21.67 -8.88 -6.40
C SER A 5 20.19 -8.66 -6.09
N LYS A 6 19.86 -7.71 -5.22
CA LYS A 6 18.47 -7.36 -4.89
C LYS A 6 17.76 -6.65 -6.03
N VAL A 7 18.46 -5.79 -6.77
CA VAL A 7 17.93 -5.16 -7.99
C VAL A 7 17.57 -6.23 -9.01
N THR A 8 18.45 -7.21 -9.22
CA THR A 8 18.24 -8.33 -10.15
C THR A 8 17.05 -9.20 -9.72
N GLU A 9 16.95 -9.52 -8.42
CA GLU A 9 15.81 -10.27 -7.85
C GLU A 9 14.47 -9.57 -8.16
N ILE A 10 14.37 -8.28 -7.82
CA ILE A 10 13.15 -7.49 -8.08
C ILE A 10 12.85 -7.44 -9.58
N TYR A 11 13.90 -7.29 -10.42
CA TYR A 11 13.73 -7.25 -11.86
C TYR A 11 13.20 -8.59 -12.41
N CYS A 12 13.77 -9.71 -12.02
CA CYS A 12 13.30 -11.03 -12.46
C CYS A 12 11.83 -11.24 -12.11
N MET A 13 11.43 -10.93 -10.86
CA MET A 13 10.04 -11.06 -10.45
C MET A 13 9.09 -10.14 -11.25
N ALA A 14 9.50 -8.89 -11.50
CA ALA A 14 8.70 -7.94 -12.27
C ALA A 14 8.63 -8.31 -13.75
N ASP A 15 9.72 -8.80 -14.36
CA ASP A 15 9.79 -9.18 -15.76
C ASP A 15 8.96 -10.44 -16.07
N ASP A 16 9.07 -11.47 -15.21
CA ASP A 16 8.25 -12.69 -15.31
C ASP A 16 6.77 -12.36 -15.18
N PHE A 17 6.41 -11.51 -14.22
CA PHE A 17 5.04 -11.02 -14.06
C PHE A 17 4.57 -10.24 -15.31
N CYS A 18 5.37 -9.30 -15.81
CA CYS A 18 4.99 -8.48 -16.97
C CYS A 18 4.81 -9.32 -18.24
N LYS A 19 5.63 -10.37 -18.45
CA LYS A 19 5.46 -11.33 -19.54
C LYS A 19 4.14 -12.07 -19.46
N GLU A 20 3.81 -12.61 -18.28
CA GLU A 20 2.54 -13.29 -18.06
C GLU A 20 1.35 -12.33 -18.19
N PHE A 21 1.44 -11.15 -17.60
CA PHE A 21 0.41 -10.10 -17.70
C PHE A 21 0.14 -9.72 -19.16
N ALA A 22 1.17 -9.54 -19.98
CA ALA A 22 1.03 -9.20 -21.39
C ALA A 22 0.34 -10.33 -22.20
N LEU A 23 0.61 -11.60 -21.87
CA LEU A 23 -0.07 -12.75 -22.47
C LEU A 23 -1.56 -12.77 -22.10
N GLN A 24 -1.89 -12.56 -20.81
CA GLN A 24 -3.27 -12.51 -20.36
C GLN A 24 -4.02 -11.31 -20.95
N GLN A 25 -3.37 -10.14 -20.99
CA GLN A 25 -3.96 -8.95 -21.58
C GLN A 25 -4.34 -9.17 -23.05
N LYS A 26 -3.45 -9.73 -23.85
CA LYS A 26 -3.75 -10.07 -25.26
C LYS A 26 -4.95 -11.01 -25.41
N LYS A 27 -5.12 -11.95 -24.48
CA LYS A 27 -6.22 -12.92 -24.50
C LYS A 27 -7.58 -12.28 -24.22
N TYR A 28 -7.61 -11.23 -23.37
CA TYR A 28 -8.86 -10.60 -22.91
C TYR A 28 -9.11 -9.21 -23.51
N MET A 29 -8.18 -8.62 -24.26
CA MET A 29 -8.42 -7.37 -24.96
C MET A 29 -9.39 -7.62 -26.13
N ILE A 30 -10.53 -6.94 -26.06
CA ILE A 30 -11.41 -6.77 -27.21
C ILE A 30 -10.71 -5.78 -28.13
N GLU A 31 -10.39 -6.18 -29.37
CA GLU A 31 -9.80 -5.29 -30.35
C GLU A 31 -10.76 -4.14 -30.65
N ASP A 32 -10.47 -2.96 -30.16
CA ASP A 32 -11.15 -1.74 -30.58
C ASP A 32 -10.64 -1.32 -31.94
N LYS A 33 -11.37 -1.75 -33.00
CA LYS A 33 -11.03 -1.51 -34.41
C LYS A 33 -11.01 -0.02 -34.82
N LYS A 34 -11.43 0.88 -33.93
CA LYS A 34 -11.57 2.33 -34.25
C LYS A 34 -10.32 3.16 -33.94
N THR A 35 -9.39 2.69 -33.14
CA THR A 35 -8.18 3.45 -32.80
C THR A 35 -6.93 2.75 -33.32
N ARG A 36 -6.21 3.39 -34.27
CA ARG A 36 -4.88 2.95 -34.68
C ARG A 36 -3.89 3.19 -33.54
N HIS A 37 -3.67 2.19 -32.71
CA HIS A 37 -2.58 2.23 -31.74
C HIS A 37 -1.23 2.01 -32.43
N ARG A 38 -0.23 2.81 -32.04
CA ARG A 38 1.14 2.66 -32.53
C ARG A 38 1.72 1.36 -31.96
N ASN A 39 1.90 0.34 -32.79
CA ASN A 39 2.40 -0.99 -32.38
C ASN A 39 3.89 -1.03 -32.00
N LYS A 40 4.62 0.10 -32.04
CA LYS A 40 6.03 0.11 -31.67
C LYS A 40 6.17 0.12 -30.15
N PRO A 41 6.79 -0.92 -29.54
CA PRO A 41 6.99 -0.99 -28.11
C PRO A 41 7.84 0.21 -27.61
N ASN A 42 7.67 0.57 -26.35
CA ASN A 42 8.52 1.56 -25.70
C ASN A 42 9.97 1.08 -25.67
N ARG A 43 10.92 2.02 -25.65
CA ARG A 43 12.35 1.70 -25.57
C ARG A 43 12.72 1.04 -24.25
N ILE A 44 12.08 1.46 -23.17
CA ILE A 44 12.18 0.90 -21.81
C ILE A 44 10.98 -0.01 -21.57
N SER A 45 11.17 -1.16 -20.95
CA SER A 45 10.11 -2.11 -20.65
C SER A 45 9.30 -1.70 -19.39
N ASP A 46 8.08 -2.22 -19.25
CA ASP A 46 7.24 -1.99 -18.09
C ASP A 46 7.92 -2.51 -16.81
N ALA A 47 8.58 -3.66 -16.88
CA ALA A 47 9.37 -4.21 -15.78
C ALA A 47 10.49 -3.26 -15.35
N GLU A 48 11.26 -2.70 -16.30
CA GLU A 48 12.31 -1.72 -15.98
C GLU A 48 11.73 -0.47 -15.31
N ILE A 49 10.57 0.04 -15.78
CA ILE A 49 9.89 1.18 -15.18
C ILE A 49 9.48 0.85 -13.74
N MET A 50 8.83 -0.30 -13.52
CA MET A 50 8.39 -0.75 -12.21
C MET A 50 9.56 -0.86 -11.23
N VAL A 51 10.64 -1.50 -11.65
CA VAL A 51 11.85 -1.65 -10.82
C VAL A 51 12.48 -0.31 -10.46
N ILE A 52 12.65 0.60 -11.44
CA ILE A 52 13.20 1.93 -11.19
C ILE A 52 12.35 2.70 -10.15
N LEU A 53 11.02 2.60 -10.25
CA LEU A 53 10.11 3.21 -9.27
C LEU A 53 10.23 2.58 -7.88
N ILE A 54 10.32 1.26 -7.78
CA ILE A 54 10.49 0.54 -6.50
C ILE A 54 11.83 0.92 -5.85
N LEU A 55 12.91 0.95 -6.63
CA LEU A 55 14.25 1.30 -6.15
C LEU A 55 14.35 2.74 -5.63
N PHE A 56 13.56 3.66 -6.19
CA PHE A 56 13.48 5.04 -5.67
C PHE A 56 13.09 5.05 -4.19
N HIS A 57 12.09 4.27 -3.83
CA HIS A 57 11.57 4.19 -2.46
C HIS A 57 12.45 3.33 -1.53
N SER A 58 13.18 2.38 -2.08
CA SER A 58 14.13 1.56 -1.32
C SER A 58 15.48 2.25 -1.08
N GLY A 59 15.84 3.23 -1.91
CA GLY A 59 17.15 3.88 -1.89
C GLY A 59 17.27 5.12 -1.00
N GLY A 60 16.19 5.56 -0.34
CA GLY A 60 16.19 6.75 0.52
C GLY A 60 16.28 8.09 -0.22
N PHE A 61 16.04 8.11 -1.52
CA PHE A 61 16.05 9.33 -2.34
C PHE A 61 14.78 10.16 -2.13
N ARG A 62 14.94 11.49 -1.99
CA ARG A 62 13.81 12.43 -1.81
C ARG A 62 13.34 13.11 -3.09
N CYS A 63 14.18 13.16 -4.13
CA CYS A 63 13.90 13.84 -5.38
C CYS A 63 14.00 12.86 -6.54
N PHE A 64 12.86 12.47 -7.12
CA PHE A 64 12.81 11.50 -8.21
C PHE A 64 13.62 11.94 -9.45
N LYS A 65 13.57 13.24 -9.82
CA LYS A 65 14.34 13.76 -10.95
C LYS A 65 15.85 13.62 -10.74
N HIS A 66 16.34 13.90 -9.52
CA HIS A 66 17.75 13.74 -9.17
C HIS A 66 18.14 12.26 -9.18
N TYR A 67 17.33 11.40 -8.51
CA TYR A 67 17.53 9.96 -8.51
C TYR A 67 17.61 9.40 -9.93
N TYR A 68 16.65 9.70 -10.80
CA TYR A 68 16.63 9.21 -12.16
C TYR A 68 17.85 9.64 -12.96
N LYS A 69 18.17 10.96 -12.98
CA LYS A 69 19.25 11.51 -13.79
C LYS A 69 20.64 11.16 -13.29
N GLU A 70 20.85 11.23 -11.97
CA GLU A 70 22.19 11.07 -11.39
C GLU A 70 22.46 9.62 -10.99
N TYR A 71 21.49 8.91 -10.46
CA TYR A 71 21.71 7.55 -10.00
C TYR A 71 21.36 6.51 -11.07
N VAL A 72 20.12 6.50 -11.59
CA VAL A 72 19.72 5.50 -12.60
C VAL A 72 20.51 5.66 -13.89
N CYS A 73 20.56 6.89 -14.46
CA CYS A 73 21.19 7.13 -15.75
C CYS A 73 22.71 7.04 -15.74
N LYS A 74 23.38 7.25 -14.60
CA LYS A 74 24.85 7.19 -14.50
C LYS A 74 25.35 5.92 -13.83
N HIS A 75 24.84 5.60 -12.64
CA HIS A 75 25.36 4.48 -11.84
C HIS A 75 24.73 3.14 -12.20
N LEU A 76 23.42 3.11 -12.54
CA LEU A 76 22.73 1.88 -12.92
C LEU A 76 22.59 1.70 -14.44
N LYS A 77 23.36 2.44 -15.24
CA LYS A 77 23.31 2.37 -16.71
C LYS A 77 23.54 0.96 -17.26
N HIS A 78 24.38 0.19 -16.62
CA HIS A 78 24.68 -1.20 -17.02
C HIS A 78 23.50 -2.14 -16.79
N LEU A 79 22.65 -1.89 -15.77
CA LEU A 79 21.44 -2.65 -15.49
C LEU A 79 20.26 -2.16 -16.36
N PHE A 80 20.23 -0.86 -16.68
CA PHE A 80 19.15 -0.24 -17.47
C PHE A 80 19.71 0.41 -18.74
N PRO A 81 20.14 -0.35 -19.75
CA PRO A 81 20.80 0.19 -20.93
C PRO A 81 19.89 0.97 -21.88
N ARG A 82 18.58 0.73 -21.84
CA ARG A 82 17.58 1.33 -22.74
C ARG A 82 16.87 2.54 -22.15
N GLN A 83 17.61 3.40 -21.48
CA GLN A 83 17.06 4.57 -20.82
C GLN A 83 16.37 5.54 -21.78
N VAL A 84 15.39 6.26 -21.24
CA VAL A 84 14.65 7.33 -21.91
C VAL A 84 14.90 8.68 -21.21
N SER A 85 14.47 9.79 -21.82
CA SER A 85 14.55 11.08 -21.14
C SER A 85 13.67 11.09 -19.88
N TYR A 86 14.03 11.92 -18.89
CA TYR A 86 13.25 12.06 -17.65
C TYR A 86 11.77 12.38 -17.91
N ASN A 87 11.51 13.32 -18.84
CA ASN A 87 10.13 13.70 -19.16
C ASN A 87 9.36 12.50 -19.75
N ARG A 88 10.00 11.75 -20.66
CA ARG A 88 9.38 10.54 -21.23
C ARG A 88 9.17 9.46 -20.18
N PHE A 89 10.07 9.29 -19.23
CA PHE A 89 9.91 8.35 -18.13
C PHE A 89 8.66 8.71 -17.28
N VAL A 90 8.51 9.98 -16.90
CA VAL A 90 7.34 10.46 -16.13
C VAL A 90 6.01 10.28 -16.89
N GLU A 91 6.04 10.38 -18.23
CA GLU A 91 4.86 10.06 -19.05
C GLU A 91 4.52 8.56 -19.03
N LEU A 92 5.52 7.70 -18.96
CA LEU A 92 5.35 6.24 -18.96
C LEU A 92 4.90 5.69 -17.60
N GLU A 93 5.13 6.39 -16.50
CA GLU A 93 4.71 5.97 -15.15
C GLU A 93 3.22 5.60 -15.09
N LYS A 94 2.36 6.30 -15.83
CA LYS A 94 0.92 6.00 -15.87
C LYS A 94 0.58 4.66 -16.56
N GLU A 95 1.44 4.19 -17.46
CA GLU A 95 1.22 2.95 -18.22
C GLU A 95 1.42 1.73 -17.30
N VAL A 96 2.26 1.86 -16.27
CA VAL A 96 2.53 0.78 -15.32
C VAL A 96 1.61 0.75 -14.09
N LEU A 97 0.61 1.62 -13.99
CA LEU A 97 -0.31 1.64 -12.85
C LEU A 97 -1.05 0.32 -12.66
N LEU A 98 -1.67 -0.18 -13.73
CA LEU A 98 -2.44 -1.42 -13.68
C LEU A 98 -1.53 -2.64 -13.44
N PRO A 99 -0.45 -2.86 -14.21
CA PRO A 99 0.46 -3.98 -13.94
C PRO A 99 1.09 -3.88 -12.54
N MET A 100 1.49 -2.71 -12.05
CA MET A 100 2.03 -2.53 -10.69
C MET A 100 0.99 -2.92 -9.63
N THR A 101 -0.26 -2.49 -9.79
CA THR A 101 -1.35 -2.84 -8.84
C THR A 101 -1.55 -4.35 -8.77
N ILE A 102 -1.61 -5.02 -9.92
CA ILE A 102 -1.81 -6.46 -9.99
C ILE A 102 -0.57 -7.21 -9.47
N PHE A 103 0.63 -6.73 -9.81
CA PHE A 103 1.90 -7.28 -9.30
C PHE A 103 1.93 -7.27 -7.77
N ILE A 104 1.61 -6.13 -7.15
CA ILE A 104 1.54 -6.06 -5.69
C ILE A 104 0.51 -7.07 -5.17
N LYS A 105 -0.72 -7.02 -5.67
CA LYS A 105 -1.83 -7.83 -5.14
C LYS A 105 -1.68 -9.34 -5.35
N LYS A 106 -0.98 -9.77 -6.40
CA LYS A 106 -0.85 -11.21 -6.73
C LYS A 106 0.49 -11.82 -6.32
N VAL A 107 1.55 -10.99 -6.23
CA VAL A 107 2.91 -11.49 -6.04
C VAL A 107 3.52 -11.04 -4.71
N LEU A 108 3.25 -9.80 -4.26
CA LEU A 108 3.99 -9.21 -3.16
C LEU A 108 3.25 -9.19 -1.82
N LEU A 109 1.92 -9.31 -1.81
CA LEU A 109 1.17 -9.31 -0.55
C LEU A 109 1.46 -10.56 0.26
N GLY A 110 1.46 -10.40 1.58
CA GLY A 110 1.62 -11.50 2.53
C GLY A 110 0.38 -12.40 2.61
N THR A 111 0.47 -13.45 3.41
CA THR A 111 -0.62 -14.40 3.66
C THR A 111 -1.24 -14.16 5.04
N CYS A 112 -2.55 -14.37 5.15
CA CYS A 112 -3.26 -14.24 6.41
C CYS A 112 -2.87 -15.37 7.38
N THR A 113 -2.38 -15.02 8.56
CA THR A 113 -1.95 -15.94 9.63
C THR A 113 -3.05 -16.22 10.64
N GLY A 114 -4.24 -15.61 10.47
CA GLY A 114 -5.34 -15.69 11.44
C GLY A 114 -5.38 -14.52 12.42
N ILE A 115 -4.33 -13.68 12.45
CA ILE A 115 -4.27 -12.44 13.22
C ILE A 115 -3.87 -11.31 12.28
N SER A 116 -4.71 -10.29 12.23
CA SER A 116 -4.50 -9.14 11.36
C SER A 116 -4.74 -7.84 12.11
N PHE A 117 -4.14 -6.77 11.63
CA PHE A 117 -4.29 -5.41 12.16
C PHE A 117 -4.72 -4.49 11.03
N VAL A 118 -5.69 -3.63 11.30
CA VAL A 118 -6.17 -2.62 10.35
C VAL A 118 -6.00 -1.23 10.91
N ASP A 119 -5.56 -0.32 10.06
CA ASP A 119 -5.46 1.11 10.36
C ASP A 119 -5.55 1.95 9.09
N SER A 120 -5.81 3.24 9.26
CA SER A 120 -5.77 4.23 8.19
C SER A 120 -4.72 5.30 8.48
N THR A 121 -3.97 5.69 7.47
CA THR A 121 -3.00 6.77 7.58
C THR A 121 -3.26 7.85 6.53
N PRO A 122 -3.25 9.15 6.89
CA PRO A 122 -3.44 10.23 5.93
C PRO A 122 -2.23 10.35 5.00
N LEU A 123 -2.51 10.57 3.71
CA LEU A 123 -1.55 10.95 2.68
C LEU A 123 -1.85 12.40 2.26
N ARG A 124 -1.05 13.32 2.75
CA ARG A 124 -1.22 14.76 2.51
C ARG A 124 -0.68 15.15 1.14
N VAL A 125 -1.48 15.82 0.32
CA VAL A 125 -1.06 16.26 -1.02
C VAL A 125 -0.60 17.72 -1.04
N CYS A 126 -1.05 18.54 -0.09
CA CYS A 126 -0.56 19.90 0.09
C CYS A 126 -0.76 20.38 1.54
N ARG A 127 -0.14 21.52 1.88
CA ARG A 127 -0.40 22.23 3.14
C ARG A 127 -1.80 22.83 3.13
N ASN A 128 -2.49 22.88 4.28
CA ASN A 128 -3.85 23.40 4.40
C ASN A 128 -4.03 24.81 3.83
N GLN A 129 -3.03 25.67 3.95
CA GLN A 129 -3.02 27.04 3.41
C GLN A 129 -3.06 27.09 1.86
N ARG A 130 -2.74 25.99 1.19
CA ARG A 130 -2.66 25.91 -0.28
C ARG A 130 -3.83 25.19 -0.93
N ILE A 131 -4.82 24.76 -0.16
CA ILE A 131 -5.94 23.94 -0.68
C ILE A 131 -6.67 24.67 -1.82
N LEU A 132 -7.00 25.95 -1.62
CA LEU A 132 -7.74 26.76 -2.61
C LEU A 132 -6.97 27.01 -3.92
N ILE A 133 -5.64 26.89 -3.88
CA ILE A 133 -4.75 27.13 -5.05
C ILE A 133 -4.36 25.79 -5.71
N HIS A 134 -4.65 24.67 -5.04
CA HIS A 134 -4.19 23.35 -5.46
C HIS A 134 -5.15 22.70 -6.45
N LYS A 135 -4.86 22.85 -7.75
CA LYS A 135 -5.71 22.35 -8.84
C LYS A 135 -5.47 20.88 -9.22
N THR A 136 -4.28 20.33 -8.91
CA THR A 136 -3.86 18.98 -9.39
C THR A 136 -4.78 17.86 -8.92
N PHE A 137 -5.34 17.96 -7.72
CA PHE A 137 -6.21 16.96 -7.11
C PHE A 137 -7.62 17.49 -6.81
N GLU A 138 -8.02 18.57 -7.50
CA GLU A 138 -9.37 19.12 -7.41
C GLU A 138 -10.40 18.05 -7.82
N GLY A 139 -11.43 17.86 -7.01
CA GLY A 139 -12.46 16.83 -7.23
C GLY A 139 -12.04 15.39 -6.93
N LEU A 140 -10.77 15.16 -6.54
CA LEU A 140 -10.26 13.83 -6.21
C LEU A 140 -9.83 13.72 -4.74
N ALA A 141 -9.07 14.72 -4.25
CA ALA A 141 -8.66 14.79 -2.86
C ALA A 141 -9.68 15.58 -2.04
N GLU A 142 -9.85 15.19 -0.77
CA GLU A 142 -10.80 15.81 0.13
C GLU A 142 -10.17 16.19 1.47
N ARG A 143 -10.83 17.09 2.22
CA ARG A 143 -10.44 17.42 3.59
C ARG A 143 -10.82 16.29 4.53
N GLY A 144 -9.84 15.77 5.26
CA GLY A 144 -10.04 14.81 6.32
C GLY A 144 -9.55 15.33 7.66
N LYS A 145 -9.95 14.66 8.73
CA LYS A 145 -9.48 14.92 10.09
C LYS A 145 -8.75 13.68 10.62
N CYS A 146 -7.59 13.88 11.19
CA CYS A 146 -6.85 12.84 11.91
C CYS A 146 -6.44 13.33 13.30
N SER A 147 -5.77 12.51 14.09
CA SER A 147 -5.28 12.88 15.44
C SER A 147 -4.39 14.14 15.43
N MET A 148 -3.66 14.38 14.34
CA MET A 148 -2.78 15.54 14.15
C MET A 148 -3.52 16.77 13.58
N GLY A 149 -4.86 16.75 13.46
CA GLY A 149 -5.66 17.84 12.94
C GLY A 149 -6.20 17.62 11.52
N TRP A 150 -6.55 18.72 10.86
CA TRP A 150 -7.08 18.68 9.49
C TRP A 150 -5.98 18.50 8.45
N PHE A 151 -6.28 17.74 7.40
CA PHE A 151 -5.42 17.56 6.23
C PHE A 151 -6.25 17.60 4.95
N PHE A 152 -5.59 17.81 3.82
CA PHE A 152 -6.16 17.68 2.48
C PHE A 152 -5.38 16.62 1.71
N GLY A 153 -6.09 15.61 1.19
CA GLY A 153 -5.46 14.50 0.49
C GLY A 153 -6.31 13.24 0.48
N PHE A 154 -5.62 12.13 0.67
CA PHE A 154 -6.18 10.78 0.66
C PHE A 154 -5.91 10.09 1.98
N LYS A 155 -6.59 8.96 2.22
CA LYS A 155 -6.24 7.99 3.25
C LYS A 155 -5.75 6.71 2.60
N LEU A 156 -4.69 6.17 3.14
CA LEU A 156 -4.25 4.81 2.86
C LEU A 156 -4.75 3.92 4.00
N HIS A 157 -5.63 2.99 3.65
CA HIS A 157 -6.08 1.95 4.57
C HIS A 157 -5.23 0.70 4.34
N LEU A 158 -4.72 0.12 5.41
CA LEU A 158 -3.87 -1.05 5.39
C LEU A 158 -4.46 -2.15 6.26
N ILE A 159 -4.32 -3.40 5.80
CA ILE A 159 -4.42 -4.59 6.63
C ILE A 159 -3.07 -5.28 6.59
N ILE A 160 -2.51 -5.59 7.76
CA ILE A 160 -1.25 -6.31 7.90
C ILE A 160 -1.43 -7.55 8.76
N ASN A 161 -0.53 -8.53 8.65
CA ASN A 161 -0.47 -9.68 9.56
C ASN A 161 0.47 -9.40 10.76
N ASP A 162 0.63 -10.38 11.63
CA ASP A 162 1.53 -10.36 12.79
C ASP A 162 3.02 -10.29 12.45
N LYS A 163 3.38 -10.59 11.18
CA LYS A 163 4.75 -10.47 10.64
C LYS A 163 5.00 -9.12 9.96
N GLY A 164 4.06 -8.16 10.07
CA GLY A 164 4.17 -6.86 9.44
C GLY A 164 4.03 -6.88 7.91
N GLU A 165 3.62 -8.00 7.32
CA GLU A 165 3.38 -8.09 5.88
C GLU A 165 2.03 -7.46 5.53
N ILE A 166 1.97 -6.69 4.46
CA ILE A 166 0.72 -6.10 3.96
C ILE A 166 -0.14 -7.21 3.35
N LEU A 167 -1.36 -7.36 3.84
CA LEU A 167 -2.35 -8.32 3.32
C LEU A 167 -3.27 -7.68 2.28
N ASN A 168 -3.65 -6.42 2.50
CA ASN A 168 -4.40 -5.63 1.55
C ASN A 168 -4.22 -4.13 1.83
N PHE A 169 -4.54 -3.32 0.82
CA PHE A 169 -4.50 -1.86 0.91
C PHE A 169 -5.59 -1.24 0.04
N MET A 170 -6.02 -0.02 0.44
CA MET A 170 -6.99 0.77 -0.31
C MET A 170 -6.72 2.26 -0.13
N PHE A 171 -6.89 3.04 -1.20
CA PHE A 171 -6.85 4.50 -1.16
C PHE A 171 -8.27 5.05 -1.19
N THR A 172 -8.57 6.02 -0.33
CA THR A 172 -9.84 6.76 -0.34
C THR A 172 -9.58 8.26 -0.25
N PRO A 173 -10.52 9.11 -0.67
CA PRO A 173 -10.48 10.54 -0.33
C PRO A 173 -10.42 10.77 1.18
N GLY A 174 -9.81 11.88 1.61
CA GLY A 174 -9.54 12.15 3.02
C GLY A 174 -10.77 12.21 3.94
N ASN A 175 -11.95 12.53 3.41
CA ASN A 175 -13.22 12.64 4.14
C ASN A 175 -13.93 11.29 4.39
N VAL A 176 -13.50 10.21 3.74
CA VAL A 176 -14.13 8.89 3.87
C VAL A 176 -13.90 8.34 5.28
N ASP A 177 -14.94 7.75 5.88
CA ASP A 177 -14.87 7.10 7.19
C ASP A 177 -13.95 5.86 7.11
N ASP A 178 -13.14 5.64 8.16
CA ASP A 178 -12.17 4.54 8.20
C ASP A 178 -12.83 3.15 8.16
N ARG A 179 -14.13 3.05 8.48
CA ARG A 179 -14.92 1.83 8.43
C ARG A 179 -15.41 1.46 7.04
N GLU A 180 -15.46 2.42 6.09
CA GLU A 180 -16.02 2.17 4.76
C GLU A 180 -15.27 1.08 3.97
N PRO A 181 -13.92 1.02 3.98
CA PRO A 181 -13.21 -0.07 3.32
C PRO A 181 -13.56 -1.45 3.88
N LEU A 182 -13.85 -1.56 5.18
CA LEU A 182 -14.20 -2.85 5.81
C LEU A 182 -15.61 -3.35 5.44
N LYS A 183 -16.41 -2.55 4.74
CA LYS A 183 -17.70 -2.97 4.17
C LYS A 183 -17.56 -3.55 2.75
N GLN A 184 -16.35 -3.50 2.18
CA GLN A 184 -16.07 -3.96 0.82
C GLN A 184 -15.42 -5.35 0.86
N ASP A 185 -16.08 -6.36 0.30
CA ASP A 185 -15.59 -7.75 0.27
C ASP A 185 -14.19 -7.87 -0.34
N LYS A 186 -13.91 -7.08 -1.39
CA LYS A 186 -12.58 -7.05 -2.03
C LYS A 186 -11.45 -6.57 -1.11
N PHE A 187 -11.75 -5.74 -0.11
CA PHE A 187 -10.76 -5.29 0.85
C PHE A 187 -10.50 -6.32 1.94
N LEU A 188 -11.47 -7.19 2.20
CA LEU A 188 -11.40 -8.29 3.17
C LEU A 188 -11.06 -9.64 2.51
N GLU A 189 -10.82 -9.65 1.21
CA GLU A 189 -10.50 -10.87 0.48
C GLU A 189 -9.32 -11.61 1.14
N ASN A 190 -9.50 -12.90 1.42
CA ASN A 190 -8.52 -13.76 2.10
C ASN A 190 -8.19 -13.39 3.56
N ILE A 191 -8.90 -12.47 4.19
CA ILE A 191 -8.76 -12.16 5.62
C ILE A 191 -9.69 -13.06 6.43
N LYS A 192 -9.17 -13.67 7.49
CA LYS A 192 -9.92 -14.54 8.42
C LYS A 192 -9.32 -14.48 9.82
N GLY A 193 -10.10 -14.92 10.81
CA GLY A 193 -9.67 -14.94 12.21
C GLY A 193 -9.82 -13.58 12.89
N LYS A 194 -8.85 -13.14 13.65
CA LYS A 194 -8.92 -11.91 14.46
C LYS A 194 -8.44 -10.70 13.67
N LEU A 195 -9.24 -9.64 13.63
CA LEU A 195 -8.88 -8.34 13.04
C LEU A 195 -8.84 -7.29 14.17
N CYS A 196 -7.65 -6.85 14.53
CA CYS A 196 -7.45 -5.84 15.57
C CYS A 196 -7.51 -4.43 14.97
N ALA A 197 -8.35 -3.57 15.55
CA ALA A 197 -8.56 -2.21 15.07
C ALA A 197 -8.62 -1.19 16.21
N ASP A 198 -8.54 0.10 15.87
CA ASP A 198 -8.72 1.18 16.84
C ASP A 198 -10.22 1.39 17.19
N LYS A 199 -10.47 2.17 18.23
CA LYS A 199 -11.83 2.57 18.69
C LYS A 199 -12.69 3.22 17.61
N GLY A 200 -12.07 3.82 16.59
CA GLY A 200 -12.74 4.41 15.44
C GLY A 200 -13.55 3.41 14.62
N TYR A 201 -13.16 2.14 14.64
CA TYR A 201 -13.79 1.07 13.86
C TYR A 201 -15.02 0.42 14.52
N ILE A 202 -15.41 0.90 15.72
CA ILE A 202 -16.58 0.35 16.42
C ILE A 202 -17.87 0.68 15.68
N GLY A 203 -18.65 -0.36 15.37
CA GLY A 203 -19.99 -0.25 14.79
C GLY A 203 -20.69 -1.61 14.82
N GLN A 204 -21.93 -1.65 15.34
CA GLN A 204 -22.69 -2.91 15.51
C GLN A 204 -22.86 -3.64 14.16
N ALA A 205 -23.38 -2.94 13.15
CA ALA A 205 -23.57 -3.52 11.83
C ALA A 205 -22.28 -3.99 11.17
N LEU A 206 -21.15 -3.27 11.40
CA LEU A 206 -19.84 -3.69 10.90
C LEU A 206 -19.38 -4.96 11.60
N PHE A 207 -19.53 -5.04 12.92
CA PHE A 207 -19.15 -6.21 13.71
C PHE A 207 -19.93 -7.47 13.23
N GLU A 208 -21.24 -7.35 13.06
CA GLU A 208 -22.09 -8.45 12.61
C GLU A 208 -21.70 -8.92 11.19
N ASN A 209 -21.49 -8.01 10.28
CA ASN A 209 -21.05 -8.34 8.91
C ASN A 209 -19.70 -9.04 8.90
N LEU A 210 -18.70 -8.54 9.64
CA LEU A 210 -17.39 -9.16 9.73
C LEU A 210 -17.48 -10.56 10.35
N PHE A 211 -18.29 -10.72 11.40
CA PHE A 211 -18.45 -12.01 12.07
C PHE A 211 -19.08 -13.07 11.14
N LEU A 212 -20.07 -12.69 10.34
CA LEU A 212 -20.67 -13.57 9.32
C LEU A 212 -19.66 -14.02 8.26
N ASN A 213 -18.64 -13.19 7.99
CA ASN A 213 -17.54 -13.49 7.06
C ASN A 213 -16.36 -14.21 7.75
N GLY A 214 -16.50 -14.70 8.99
CA GLY A 214 -15.47 -15.41 9.72
C GLY A 214 -14.35 -14.53 10.27
N ILE A 215 -14.62 -13.21 10.42
CA ILE A 215 -13.66 -12.23 10.93
C ILE A 215 -14.15 -11.73 12.29
N GLN A 216 -13.40 -11.98 13.34
CA GLN A 216 -13.65 -11.45 14.68
C GLN A 216 -12.98 -10.07 14.82
N LEU A 217 -13.78 -9.00 14.83
CA LEU A 217 -13.27 -7.66 15.07
C LEU A 217 -12.93 -7.46 16.55
N VAL A 218 -11.67 -7.15 16.85
CA VAL A 218 -11.18 -6.90 18.21
C VAL A 218 -10.81 -5.42 18.35
N THR A 219 -11.53 -4.67 19.20
CA THR A 219 -11.30 -3.24 19.43
C THR A 219 -11.31 -2.91 20.92
N LYS A 220 -10.66 -1.82 21.31
CA LYS A 220 -10.80 -1.28 22.67
C LYS A 220 -12.23 -0.76 22.87
N VAL A 221 -12.85 -1.07 24.01
CA VAL A 221 -14.18 -0.57 24.40
C VAL A 221 -14.12 0.96 24.60
N LYS A 222 -15.14 1.69 24.12
CA LYS A 222 -15.29 3.12 24.44
C LYS A 222 -15.75 3.28 25.89
N ASN A 223 -15.38 4.40 26.53
CA ASN A 223 -15.73 4.68 27.95
C ASN A 223 -17.24 4.64 28.23
N ASN A 224 -18.07 4.91 27.23
CA ASN A 224 -19.53 4.95 27.33
C ASN A 224 -20.19 3.59 26.99
N MET A 225 -19.43 2.55 26.69
CA MET A 225 -19.95 1.22 26.38
C MET A 225 -19.93 0.34 27.63
N LYS A 226 -20.94 -0.54 27.76
CA LYS A 226 -20.92 -1.57 28.81
C LYS A 226 -19.64 -2.40 28.67
N ASN A 227 -18.95 -2.62 29.80
CA ASN A 227 -17.77 -3.50 29.82
C ASN A 227 -18.18 -4.89 29.32
N SER A 228 -17.59 -5.32 28.20
CA SER A 228 -17.66 -6.70 27.78
C SER A 228 -16.42 -7.45 28.28
N LEU A 229 -16.61 -8.67 28.71
CA LEU A 229 -15.49 -9.54 29.07
C LEU A 229 -14.63 -9.77 27.82
N MET A 230 -13.38 -9.33 27.87
CA MET A 230 -12.41 -9.52 26.81
C MET A 230 -11.36 -10.49 27.30
N SER A 231 -11.00 -11.47 26.46
CA SER A 231 -9.94 -12.43 26.80
C SER A 231 -8.61 -11.73 27.03
N ILE A 232 -7.73 -12.34 27.84
CA ILE A 232 -6.39 -11.79 28.08
C ILE A 232 -5.61 -11.73 26.77
N ALA A 233 -5.73 -12.74 25.91
CA ALA A 233 -5.12 -12.76 24.59
C ALA A 233 -5.54 -11.57 23.74
N ASP A 234 -6.83 -11.23 23.70
CA ASP A 234 -7.32 -10.06 22.93
C ASP A 234 -6.80 -8.74 23.50
N LYS A 235 -6.69 -8.63 24.83
CA LYS A 235 -6.09 -7.45 25.49
C LYS A 235 -4.61 -7.29 25.10
N ILE A 236 -3.86 -8.40 25.01
CA ILE A 236 -2.46 -8.39 24.58
C ILE A 236 -2.38 -7.99 23.09
N LEU A 237 -3.20 -8.58 22.21
CA LEU A 237 -3.24 -8.22 20.80
C LEU A 237 -3.53 -6.72 20.59
N LEU A 238 -4.48 -6.15 21.34
CA LEU A 238 -4.77 -4.71 21.26
C LEU A 238 -3.61 -3.82 21.72
N ARG A 239 -2.75 -4.28 22.62
CA ARG A 239 -1.51 -3.58 22.97
C ARG A 239 -0.46 -3.70 21.84
N LYS A 240 -0.40 -4.88 21.20
CA LYS A 240 0.49 -5.16 20.06
C LYS A 240 0.06 -4.45 18.77
N ARG A 241 -1.12 -3.81 18.73
CA ARG A 241 -1.60 -3.02 17.58
C ARG A 241 -0.62 -1.91 17.15
N ALA A 242 0.26 -1.46 18.02
CA ALA A 242 1.35 -0.53 17.66
C ALA A 242 2.18 -1.03 16.46
N LEU A 243 2.14 -2.33 16.13
CA LEU A 243 2.77 -2.90 14.95
C LEU A 243 2.35 -2.18 13.65
N ILE A 244 1.06 -1.94 13.44
CA ILE A 244 0.59 -1.27 12.23
C ILE A 244 0.97 0.21 12.20
N GLU A 245 1.11 0.85 13.37
CA GLU A 245 1.61 2.21 13.46
C GLU A 245 3.09 2.28 13.01
N THR A 246 3.90 1.27 13.39
CA THR A 246 5.28 1.13 12.92
C THR A 246 5.35 0.91 11.41
N VAL A 247 4.49 0.05 10.85
CA VAL A 247 4.41 -0.16 9.39
C VAL A 247 4.04 1.14 8.66
N ASN A 248 3.06 1.88 9.19
CA ASN A 248 2.68 3.19 8.63
C ASN A 248 3.84 4.20 8.70
N ASP A 249 4.63 4.17 9.78
CA ASP A 249 5.81 5.02 9.95
C ASP A 249 6.92 4.66 8.96
N GLU A 250 7.20 3.38 8.77
CA GLU A 250 8.17 2.90 7.76
C GLU A 250 7.75 3.28 6.33
N LEU A 251 6.47 3.15 5.98
CA LEU A 251 5.96 3.60 4.69
C LEU A 251 6.16 5.12 4.49
N LYS A 252 6.00 5.94 5.53
CA LYS A 252 6.15 7.40 5.44
C LYS A 252 7.59 7.85 5.48
N ASN A 253 8.41 7.29 6.37
CA ASN A 253 9.74 7.80 6.67
C ASN A 253 10.85 7.04 5.94
N ILE A 254 10.70 5.74 5.70
CA ILE A 254 11.68 4.92 4.96
C ILE A 254 11.30 4.87 3.48
N ALA A 255 10.12 4.36 3.15
CA ALA A 255 9.64 4.31 1.78
C ALA A 255 9.16 5.69 1.24
N GLN A 256 9.05 6.70 2.08
CA GLN A 256 8.78 8.10 1.73
C GLN A 256 7.54 8.31 0.84
N ILE A 257 6.45 7.61 1.11
CA ILE A 257 5.23 7.62 0.29
C ILE A 257 4.63 9.04 0.11
N GLU A 258 4.80 9.95 1.09
CA GLU A 258 4.27 11.32 1.08
C GLU A 258 5.25 12.38 0.55
N HIS A 259 6.53 12.06 0.31
CA HIS A 259 7.55 13.09 0.10
C HIS A 259 7.62 13.68 -1.31
N SER A 260 6.99 13.07 -2.30
CA SER A 260 7.03 13.53 -3.68
C SER A 260 5.91 14.51 -4.01
N ARG A 261 6.25 15.57 -4.78
CA ARG A 261 5.26 16.50 -5.34
C ARG A 261 4.83 16.02 -6.71
N HIS A 262 3.57 15.63 -6.83
CA HIS A 262 3.02 15.13 -8.07
C HIS A 262 2.26 16.21 -8.82
N ARG A 263 2.35 16.19 -10.16
CA ARG A 263 1.62 17.08 -11.06
C ARG A 263 0.42 16.41 -11.72
N SER A 264 0.20 15.15 -11.45
CA SER A 264 -0.96 14.37 -11.90
C SER A 264 -1.36 13.34 -10.85
N PHE A 265 -2.64 12.97 -10.84
CA PHE A 265 -3.17 11.93 -9.97
C PHE A 265 -2.53 10.56 -10.28
N ASN A 266 -2.36 10.24 -11.57
CA ASN A 266 -1.77 8.95 -11.97
C ASN A 266 -0.35 8.79 -11.42
N ASN A 267 0.50 9.84 -11.48
CA ASN A 267 1.86 9.75 -10.95
C ASN A 267 1.88 9.70 -9.41
N PHE A 268 0.89 10.32 -8.75
CA PHE A 268 0.72 10.16 -7.31
C PHE A 268 0.39 8.70 -6.93
N ILE A 269 -0.53 8.07 -7.66
CA ILE A 269 -0.87 6.66 -7.42
C ILE A 269 0.31 5.74 -7.77
N ALA A 270 1.02 5.98 -8.90
CA ALA A 270 2.21 5.21 -9.27
C ALA A 270 3.28 5.28 -8.17
N ASN A 271 3.57 6.47 -7.66
CA ASN A 271 4.49 6.66 -6.55
C ASN A 271 4.04 5.92 -5.28
N SER A 272 2.76 6.03 -4.93
CA SER A 272 2.22 5.40 -3.72
C SER A 272 2.25 3.86 -3.82
N LEU A 273 1.90 3.30 -4.98
CA LEU A 273 2.00 1.86 -5.25
C LEU A 273 3.46 1.38 -5.19
N SER A 274 4.38 2.16 -5.77
CA SER A 274 5.82 1.82 -5.76
C SER A 274 6.40 1.84 -4.35
N ALA A 275 5.94 2.74 -3.47
CA ALA A 275 6.32 2.77 -2.07
C ALA A 275 5.80 1.53 -1.31
N ILE A 276 4.55 1.11 -1.58
CA ILE A 276 4.00 -0.14 -1.02
C ILE A 276 4.80 -1.35 -1.52
N ALA A 277 5.11 -1.42 -2.83
CA ALA A 277 5.91 -2.48 -3.39
C ALA A 277 7.32 -2.51 -2.76
N ALA A 278 7.97 -1.35 -2.60
CA ALA A 278 9.27 -1.25 -1.95
C ALA A 278 9.25 -1.77 -0.51
N TYR A 279 8.21 -1.43 0.26
CA TYR A 279 8.01 -1.97 1.60
C TYR A 279 7.90 -3.51 1.59
N CYS A 280 7.19 -4.07 0.61
CA CYS A 280 7.08 -5.54 0.51
C CYS A 280 8.45 -6.22 0.33
N PHE A 281 9.43 -5.54 -0.26
CA PHE A 281 10.81 -6.02 -0.43
C PHE A 281 11.74 -5.71 0.74
N PHE A 282 11.30 -5.06 1.81
CA PHE A 282 12.15 -4.85 2.99
C PHE A 282 12.53 -6.18 3.62
N GLU A 283 13.82 -6.37 3.89
CA GLU A 283 14.36 -7.60 4.47
C GLU A 283 13.88 -7.81 5.91
N LYS A 284 13.81 -6.72 6.67
CA LYS A 284 13.33 -6.72 8.05
C LYS A 284 12.02 -5.94 8.12
N LYS A 285 10.96 -6.64 8.46
CA LYS A 285 9.65 -6.04 8.77
C LYS A 285 9.42 -6.10 10.28
N PRO A 286 8.71 -5.13 10.85
CA PRO A 286 8.30 -5.20 12.24
C PRO A 286 7.39 -6.42 12.43
N ALA A 287 7.63 -7.23 13.45
CA ALA A 287 6.85 -8.43 13.73
C ALA A 287 6.56 -8.56 15.23
N ILE A 288 5.53 -9.31 15.56
CA ILE A 288 5.19 -9.66 16.94
C ILE A 288 5.10 -11.17 17.11
N ASP A 289 5.49 -11.66 18.28
CA ASP A 289 5.21 -13.02 18.67
C ASP A 289 3.74 -13.14 19.12
N VAL A 290 3.03 -14.13 18.57
CA VAL A 290 1.60 -14.41 18.81
C VAL A 290 1.37 -15.81 19.40
N ASN A 291 2.41 -16.53 19.80
CA ASN A 291 2.31 -17.90 20.33
C ASN A 291 1.39 -17.98 21.55
N PHE A 292 1.31 -16.90 22.35
CA PHE A 292 0.41 -16.80 23.50
C PHE A 292 -1.10 -16.89 23.14
N VAL A 293 -1.47 -16.73 21.87
CA VAL A 293 -2.89 -16.82 21.44
C VAL A 293 -3.31 -18.28 21.31
N ASN A 294 -2.37 -19.16 21.00
CA ASN A 294 -2.60 -20.59 20.79
C ASN A 294 -2.45 -21.39 22.08
N ASP A 295 -1.74 -20.87 23.07
CA ASP A 295 -1.71 -21.46 24.40
C ASP A 295 -3.11 -21.32 25.00
N GLY A 296 -3.91 -22.36 24.85
CA GLY A 296 -5.20 -22.47 25.50
C GLY A 296 -4.96 -22.34 27.01
N GLN A 297 -5.01 -21.09 27.49
CA GLN A 297 -5.00 -20.82 28.91
C GLN A 297 -6.29 -21.43 29.43
N LEU A 298 -6.22 -22.67 29.88
CA LEU A 298 -7.17 -23.23 30.79
C LEU A 298 -7.23 -22.24 31.96
N SER A 299 -8.27 -21.42 31.99
CA SER A 299 -8.58 -20.59 33.13
C SER A 299 -8.87 -21.54 34.28
N ILE A 300 -7.88 -21.81 35.07
CA ILE A 300 -8.09 -22.33 36.40
C ILE A 300 -8.52 -21.12 37.21
N PHE A 301 -9.83 -21.03 37.45
CA PHE A 301 -10.60 -20.30 38.47
C PHE A 301 -10.11 -18.94 38.92
#